data_2ea832dbda0d7355380fa6df91c808d3
#
_entry.id   2ea832dbda0d7355380fa6df91c808d3
#
_cell.length_a   1.000
_cell.length_b   1.000
_cell.length_c   1.000
_cell.angle_alpha   90.00
_cell.angle_beta   90.00
_cell.angle_gamma   90.00
#
_symmetry.space_group_name_H-M   'P 1'
#
loop_
_entity.id
_entity.type
_entity.pdbx_description
1 polymer ?
#
loop_
_entity_poly.entity_id
_entity_poly.type
_entity_poly.pdbx_seq_one_letter_code
_entity_poly.pdbx_strand_id
1 'polypeptide(L)'
;MKEHAWKLILVAVFLLLGSGALAQDHAGTIKASTVDCGGSGLKGAACYALDISCPNIPDYTAYVKTISPPRPVGTVIFTTGGGGNHLYEEYIYGAVTVQDVVDSGYSAVQLTFGEPFSNAPGWEYNVGGKGVRAASCRYATVVHWVYQQTAGLALCATGNSAGGQIIGEGLAHYGLGNYLRFAEMTSGPPISRVDYGCLDDVPRAVEYCSGADVGMGVGLTDAIDFIDPTYPGPWCSSSMQNHSTLHEQQFLFDSVTSPDAVLSYPNTKIRFLFGGLDDTSAIRQGVNYQSHIAQPTTLGCVQDATHSLPDALDAAQTIAADLVANCHK
;
A
#
# COMPACT_ATOMS: atom_id res chain seq x y z
N MET A 1 37.45 69.60 -16.63
CA MET A 1 36.31 68.72 -16.95
C MET A 1 36.76 67.30 -16.79
N LYS A 2 36.35 66.62 -15.70
CA LYS A 2 36.67 65.20 -15.43
C LYS A 2 35.36 64.43 -15.44
N GLU A 3 35.24 63.56 -16.44
CA GLU A 3 34.11 62.63 -16.56
C GLU A 3 34.30 61.50 -15.55
N HIS A 4 33.29 61.28 -14.72
CA HIS A 4 33.18 60.12 -13.82
C HIS A 4 32.32 59.05 -14.50
N ALA A 5 32.99 57.98 -14.97
CA ALA A 5 32.35 56.78 -15.45
C ALA A 5 31.86 55.95 -14.25
N TRP A 6 30.54 55.80 -14.09
CA TRP A 6 29.91 54.90 -13.11
C TRP A 6 29.88 53.50 -13.70
N LYS A 7 30.67 52.59 -13.14
CA LYS A 7 30.55 51.15 -13.43
C LYS A 7 29.42 50.57 -12.62
N LEU A 8 28.33 50.22 -13.29
CA LEU A 8 27.26 49.37 -12.78
C LEU A 8 27.77 47.93 -12.67
N ILE A 9 27.95 47.43 -11.44
CA ILE A 9 28.19 46.01 -11.17
C ILE A 9 26.86 45.35 -11.05
N LEU A 10 26.43 44.60 -12.07
CA LEU A 10 25.32 43.68 -12.02
C LEU A 10 25.71 42.43 -11.23
N VAL A 11 25.28 42.34 -9.98
CA VAL A 11 25.40 41.10 -9.20
C VAL A 11 24.22 40.19 -9.62
N ALA A 12 24.51 39.25 -10.48
CA ALA A 12 23.58 38.16 -10.80
C ALA A 12 23.56 37.19 -9.62
N VAL A 13 22.55 37.32 -8.76
CA VAL A 13 22.22 36.29 -7.75
C VAL A 13 21.60 35.11 -8.46
N PHE A 14 22.38 34.09 -8.75
CA PHE A 14 21.88 32.76 -9.14
C PHE A 14 21.21 32.15 -7.89
N LEU A 15 19.90 32.28 -7.80
CA LEU A 15 19.08 31.43 -6.95
C LEU A 15 19.15 29.99 -7.52
N LEU A 16 20.08 29.20 -7.03
CA LEU A 16 20.04 27.76 -7.13
C LEU A 16 18.84 27.28 -6.32
N LEU A 17 17.68 27.24 -6.96
CA LEU A 17 16.58 26.41 -6.52
C LEU A 17 17.05 24.96 -6.70
N GLY A 18 17.80 24.47 -5.73
CA GLY A 18 18.00 23.05 -5.58
C GLY A 18 16.62 22.43 -5.37
N SER A 19 16.07 21.79 -6.40
CA SER A 19 15.03 20.78 -6.21
C SER A 19 15.67 19.69 -5.35
N GLY A 20 15.57 19.85 -4.02
CA GLY A 20 15.88 18.79 -3.09
C GLY A 20 14.99 17.62 -3.47
N ALA A 21 15.54 16.60 -4.14
CA ALA A 21 14.86 15.33 -4.26
C ALA A 21 14.54 14.91 -2.83
N LEU A 22 13.26 14.82 -2.50
CA LEU A 22 12.83 14.29 -1.21
C LEU A 22 13.49 12.93 -1.06
N ALA A 23 14.22 12.72 0.03
CA ALA A 23 14.91 11.48 0.27
C ALA A 23 13.85 10.40 0.52
N GLN A 24 13.70 9.47 -0.44
CA GLN A 24 12.87 8.30 -0.25
C GLN A 24 13.51 7.36 0.76
N ASP A 25 12.70 6.70 1.56
CA ASP A 25 13.16 5.65 2.45
C ASP A 25 13.73 4.48 1.63
N HIS A 26 14.70 3.79 2.18
CA HIS A 26 15.34 2.68 1.49
C HIS A 26 14.62 1.37 1.79
N ALA A 27 14.29 0.63 0.73
CA ALA A 27 13.89 -0.77 0.85
C ALA A 27 15.05 -1.59 1.48
N GLY A 28 14.67 -2.70 2.10
CA GLY A 28 15.61 -3.64 2.71
C GLY A 28 16.24 -4.61 1.72
N THR A 29 16.67 -5.74 2.27
CA THR A 29 17.21 -6.88 1.50
C THR A 29 16.41 -8.14 1.78
N ILE A 30 16.43 -9.11 0.85
CA ILE A 30 15.77 -10.41 1.00
C ILE A 30 16.78 -11.55 0.78
N LYS A 31 16.68 -12.55 1.67
CA LYS A 31 17.20 -13.89 1.43
C LYS A 31 16.01 -14.82 1.23
N ALA A 32 15.86 -15.34 0.00
CA ALA A 32 14.77 -16.23 -0.35
C ALA A 32 15.19 -17.69 -0.26
N SER A 33 14.28 -18.56 0.19
CA SER A 33 14.42 -20.01 0.19
C SER A 33 13.13 -20.67 -0.29
N THR A 34 13.24 -21.76 -1.05
CA THR A 34 12.07 -22.53 -1.48
C THR A 34 11.47 -23.27 -0.29
N VAL A 35 10.14 -23.26 -0.19
CA VAL A 35 9.36 -23.97 0.84
C VAL A 35 8.22 -24.75 0.20
N ASP A 36 7.65 -25.70 0.93
CA ASP A 36 6.44 -26.40 0.50
C ASP A 36 5.25 -25.43 0.53
N CYS A 37 4.45 -25.41 -0.53
CA CYS A 37 3.22 -24.62 -0.62
C CYS A 37 2.07 -25.14 0.24
N GLY A 38 2.21 -26.31 0.85
CA GLY A 38 1.08 -27.02 1.45
C GLY A 38 0.12 -27.58 0.39
N GLY A 39 -0.89 -28.31 0.86
CA GLY A 39 -1.84 -29.00 -0.04
C GLY A 39 -3.05 -28.18 -0.49
N SER A 40 -3.26 -26.97 0.05
CA SER A 40 -4.48 -26.17 -0.14
C SER A 40 -4.34 -25.15 -1.28
N GLY A 41 -5.48 -24.71 -1.80
CA GLY A 41 -5.60 -23.61 -2.75
C GLY A 41 -5.19 -23.97 -4.19
N LEU A 42 -4.88 -22.94 -4.97
CA LEU A 42 -4.55 -23.03 -6.39
C LEU A 42 -3.30 -23.89 -6.64
N LYS A 43 -3.37 -24.76 -7.67
CA LYS A 43 -2.33 -25.76 -7.97
C LYS A 43 -1.22 -25.22 -8.89
N GLY A 44 -0.08 -25.92 -8.92
CA GLY A 44 1.04 -25.58 -9.81
C GLY A 44 1.87 -24.39 -9.33
N ALA A 45 1.75 -24.03 -8.06
CA ALA A 45 2.48 -22.92 -7.45
C ALA A 45 3.91 -23.31 -7.05
N ALA A 46 4.80 -22.31 -7.03
CA ALA A 46 6.08 -22.32 -6.33
C ALA A 46 5.98 -21.40 -5.10
N CYS A 47 6.51 -21.86 -3.96
CA CYS A 47 6.47 -21.12 -2.70
C CYS A 47 7.85 -20.82 -2.16
N TYR A 48 7.98 -19.61 -1.57
CA TYR A 48 9.23 -19.11 -1.02
C TYR A 48 8.98 -18.51 0.36
N ALA A 49 9.90 -18.78 1.28
CA ALA A 49 10.09 -17.96 2.49
C ALA A 49 11.07 -16.84 2.17
N LEU A 50 10.74 -15.64 2.57
CA LEU A 50 11.49 -14.42 2.33
C LEU A 50 11.95 -13.84 3.68
N ASP A 51 13.21 -14.07 4.05
CA ASP A 51 13.81 -13.40 5.21
C ASP A 51 14.14 -11.96 4.82
N ILE A 52 13.36 -11.03 5.35
CA ILE A 52 13.39 -9.61 5.03
C ILE A 52 14.17 -8.87 6.11
N SER A 53 15.20 -8.11 5.71
CA SER A 53 15.94 -7.21 6.59
C SER A 53 15.73 -5.78 6.14
N CYS A 54 15.00 -5.00 6.93
CA CYS A 54 14.70 -3.59 6.71
C CYS A 54 15.56 -2.70 7.60
N PRO A 55 15.93 -1.48 7.17
CA PRO A 55 16.64 -0.54 8.03
C PRO A 55 15.82 -0.20 9.30
N ASN A 56 16.47 -0.23 10.45
CA ASN A 56 15.94 0.24 11.73
C ASN A 56 14.75 -0.53 12.33
N ILE A 57 14.32 -1.63 11.72
CA ILE A 57 13.31 -2.53 12.28
C ILE A 57 13.85 -3.96 12.31
N PRO A 58 13.35 -4.82 13.20
CA PRO A 58 13.75 -6.23 13.27
C PRO A 58 13.47 -6.98 11.96
N ASP A 59 14.32 -7.95 11.66
CA ASP A 59 14.14 -8.88 10.55
C ASP A 59 12.79 -9.60 10.67
N TYR A 60 12.23 -9.97 9.52
CA TYR A 60 10.93 -10.60 9.44
C TYR A 60 10.88 -11.61 8.30
N THR A 61 10.19 -12.74 8.50
CA THR A 61 9.97 -13.71 7.43
C THR A 61 8.55 -13.56 6.89
N ALA A 62 8.45 -13.28 5.58
CA ALA A 62 7.20 -13.34 4.84
C ALA A 62 7.22 -14.52 3.88
N TYR A 63 6.06 -14.87 3.31
CA TYR A 63 5.96 -15.96 2.37
C TYR A 63 5.28 -15.49 1.09
N VAL A 64 5.70 -16.03 -0.04
CA VAL A 64 5.03 -15.80 -1.32
C VAL A 64 4.68 -17.13 -1.97
N LYS A 65 3.47 -17.16 -2.55
CA LYS A 65 2.99 -18.22 -3.41
C LYS A 65 2.87 -17.69 -4.83
N THR A 66 3.63 -18.24 -5.76
CA THR A 66 3.69 -17.78 -7.14
C THR A 66 3.09 -18.80 -8.09
N ILE A 67 2.15 -18.39 -8.93
CA ILE A 67 1.58 -19.19 -10.01
C ILE A 67 1.90 -18.48 -11.32
N SER A 68 2.55 -19.18 -12.24
CA SER A 68 3.00 -18.57 -13.49
C SER A 68 2.64 -19.44 -14.69
N PRO A 69 2.07 -18.85 -15.75
CA PRO A 69 1.99 -19.53 -17.03
C PRO A 69 3.39 -19.70 -17.64
N PRO A 70 3.57 -20.59 -18.63
CA PRO A 70 4.89 -20.84 -19.23
C PRO A 70 5.56 -19.63 -19.87
N ARG A 71 4.77 -18.62 -20.27
CA ARG A 71 5.23 -17.37 -20.92
C ARG A 71 4.42 -16.21 -20.38
N PRO A 72 4.75 -15.70 -19.19
CA PRO A 72 4.00 -14.60 -18.61
C PRO A 72 4.19 -13.32 -19.42
N VAL A 73 3.12 -12.51 -19.51
CA VAL A 73 3.13 -11.19 -20.14
C VAL A 73 3.36 -10.06 -19.13
N GLY A 74 3.20 -10.34 -17.84
CA GLY A 74 3.42 -9.44 -16.72
C GLY A 74 3.31 -10.20 -15.40
N THR A 75 3.43 -9.49 -14.29
CA THR A 75 3.32 -10.05 -12.94
C THR A 75 2.42 -9.16 -12.09
N VAL A 76 1.53 -9.77 -11.32
CA VAL A 76 0.65 -9.10 -10.37
C VAL A 76 0.95 -9.58 -8.96
N ILE A 77 1.19 -8.65 -8.04
CA ILE A 77 1.32 -8.93 -6.61
C ILE A 77 -0.04 -8.72 -5.95
N PHE A 78 -0.47 -9.69 -5.17
CA PHE A 78 -1.71 -9.70 -4.40
C PHE A 78 -1.39 -9.62 -2.91
N THR A 79 -2.06 -8.71 -2.20
CA THR A 79 -1.95 -8.54 -0.75
C THR A 79 -3.31 -8.48 -0.09
N THR A 80 -3.40 -8.94 1.15
CA THR A 80 -4.66 -9.02 1.89
C THR A 80 -4.78 -7.94 2.95
N GLY A 81 -5.97 -7.77 3.48
CA GLY A 81 -6.27 -6.84 4.57
C GLY A 81 -5.74 -7.29 5.93
N GLY A 82 -6.02 -6.50 6.97
CA GLY A 82 -5.54 -6.74 8.32
C GLY A 82 -4.02 -6.81 8.37
N GLY A 83 -3.47 -7.78 9.07
CA GLY A 83 -2.03 -8.02 9.13
C GLY A 83 -1.42 -8.58 7.84
N GLY A 84 -2.21 -8.85 6.80
CA GLY A 84 -1.71 -9.48 5.58
C GLY A 84 -1.21 -10.92 5.83
N ASN A 85 -1.83 -11.64 6.75
CA ASN A 85 -1.36 -12.93 7.24
C ASN A 85 -2.04 -14.14 6.60
N HIS A 86 -2.70 -13.94 5.47
CA HIS A 86 -3.32 -15.00 4.66
C HIS A 86 -3.10 -14.73 3.16
N LEU A 87 -3.34 -15.74 2.32
CA LEU A 87 -3.20 -15.61 0.88
C LEU A 87 -4.46 -14.96 0.28
N TYR A 88 -4.31 -14.22 -0.81
CA TYR A 88 -5.43 -13.56 -1.46
C TYR A 88 -6.49 -14.55 -1.97
N GLU A 89 -6.08 -15.75 -2.36
CA GLU A 89 -7.00 -16.82 -2.78
C GLU A 89 -7.91 -17.37 -1.66
N GLU A 90 -7.67 -16.96 -0.40
CA GLU A 90 -8.47 -17.35 0.76
C GLU A 90 -9.70 -16.45 0.97
N TYR A 91 -9.78 -15.28 0.30
CA TYR A 91 -11.04 -14.57 0.18
C TYR A 91 -12.09 -15.43 -0.56
N ILE A 92 -13.39 -15.19 -0.33
CA ILE A 92 -14.48 -16.01 -0.88
C ILE A 92 -14.35 -16.16 -2.42
N TYR A 93 -14.02 -15.08 -3.13
CA TYR A 93 -13.78 -15.11 -4.58
C TYR A 93 -12.34 -14.73 -4.95
N GLY A 94 -11.44 -14.69 -3.98
CA GLY A 94 -10.04 -14.36 -4.22
C GLY A 94 -9.35 -15.34 -5.17
N ALA A 95 -9.66 -16.64 -5.04
CA ALA A 95 -9.15 -17.65 -5.96
C ALA A 95 -9.62 -17.43 -7.41
N VAL A 96 -10.84 -16.91 -7.62
CA VAL A 96 -11.36 -16.53 -8.94
C VAL A 96 -10.53 -15.39 -9.51
N THR A 97 -10.31 -14.31 -8.74
CA THR A 97 -9.50 -13.17 -9.17
C THR A 97 -8.08 -13.61 -9.58
N VAL A 98 -7.43 -14.41 -8.74
CA VAL A 98 -6.06 -14.88 -9.02
C VAL A 98 -6.03 -15.77 -10.27
N GLN A 99 -6.99 -16.69 -10.41
CA GLN A 99 -7.06 -17.59 -11.56
C GLN A 99 -7.33 -16.84 -12.87
N ASP A 100 -8.27 -15.88 -12.88
CA ASP A 100 -8.57 -15.07 -14.06
C ASP A 100 -7.35 -14.28 -14.56
N VAL A 101 -6.53 -13.75 -13.63
CA VAL A 101 -5.28 -13.07 -13.94
C VAL A 101 -4.26 -14.06 -14.54
N VAL A 102 -4.14 -15.27 -13.97
CA VAL A 102 -3.23 -16.32 -14.49
C VAL A 102 -3.68 -16.80 -15.87
N ASP A 103 -4.97 -17.04 -16.07
CA ASP A 103 -5.56 -17.48 -17.36
C ASP A 103 -5.42 -16.41 -18.44
N SER A 104 -5.34 -15.13 -18.04
CA SER A 104 -5.04 -14.00 -18.92
C SER A 104 -3.53 -13.85 -19.25
N GLY A 105 -2.70 -14.77 -18.75
CA GLY A 105 -1.28 -14.83 -19.11
C GLY A 105 -0.34 -14.12 -18.15
N TYR A 106 -0.79 -13.68 -16.99
CA TYR A 106 0.07 -13.03 -15.99
C TYR A 106 0.57 -14.02 -14.94
N SER A 107 1.75 -13.78 -14.39
CA SER A 107 2.16 -14.42 -13.14
C SER A 107 1.43 -13.77 -11.97
N ALA A 108 0.89 -14.56 -11.06
CA ALA A 108 0.32 -14.11 -9.80
C ALA A 108 1.28 -14.41 -8.66
N VAL A 109 1.60 -13.40 -7.87
CA VAL A 109 2.43 -13.49 -6.65
C VAL A 109 1.56 -13.10 -5.48
N GLN A 110 1.14 -14.06 -4.69
CA GLN A 110 0.35 -13.82 -3.47
C GLN A 110 1.30 -13.71 -2.28
N LEU A 111 1.26 -12.59 -1.58
CA LEU A 111 2.12 -12.30 -0.42
C LEU A 111 1.35 -12.51 0.87
N THR A 112 1.97 -13.20 1.83
CA THR A 112 1.49 -13.26 3.21
C THR A 112 2.64 -12.97 4.19
N PHE A 113 2.34 -12.20 5.24
CA PHE A 113 3.25 -11.86 6.32
C PHE A 113 3.13 -12.81 7.52
N GLY A 114 2.27 -13.80 7.44
CA GLY A 114 2.18 -14.90 8.41
C GLY A 114 2.84 -16.15 7.85
N GLU A 115 3.09 -17.14 8.73
CA GLU A 115 3.38 -18.48 8.23
C GLU A 115 2.20 -18.94 7.37
N PRO A 116 2.45 -19.60 6.22
CA PRO A 116 1.38 -20.14 5.42
C PRO A 116 0.47 -21.01 6.30
N PHE A 117 -0.80 -20.59 6.41
CA PHE A 117 -1.85 -21.30 7.17
C PHE A 117 -1.81 -21.13 8.71
N SER A 118 -1.14 -20.10 9.27
CA SER A 118 -1.21 -19.76 10.68
C SER A 118 -1.76 -18.35 10.90
N ASN A 119 -2.42 -18.12 12.04
CA ASN A 119 -2.80 -16.78 12.52
C ASN A 119 -1.59 -16.03 13.07
N ALA A 120 -0.46 -16.06 12.39
CA ALA A 120 0.72 -15.35 12.81
C ALA A 120 0.51 -13.84 12.74
N PRO A 121 1.21 -13.07 13.60
CA PRO A 121 1.21 -11.62 13.52
C PRO A 121 1.59 -11.14 12.11
N GLY A 122 0.94 -10.07 11.64
CA GLY A 122 1.12 -9.54 10.30
C GLY A 122 2.34 -8.63 10.11
N TRP A 123 2.33 -7.88 9.01
CA TRP A 123 3.41 -6.97 8.62
C TRP A 123 3.70 -5.86 9.64
N GLU A 124 2.71 -5.48 10.44
CA GLU A 124 2.76 -4.46 11.49
C GLU A 124 3.45 -4.92 12.78
N TYR A 125 3.61 -6.21 12.97
CA TYR A 125 4.20 -6.74 14.20
C TYR A 125 5.72 -6.64 14.24
N ASN A 126 6.26 -6.51 15.47
CA ASN A 126 7.69 -6.53 15.74
C ASN A 126 8.49 -5.51 14.90
N VAL A 127 7.97 -4.28 14.80
CA VAL A 127 8.66 -3.16 14.13
C VAL A 127 9.52 -2.32 15.07
N GLY A 128 9.71 -2.76 16.32
CA GLY A 128 10.51 -2.05 17.31
C GLY A 128 9.98 -0.66 17.65
N GLY A 129 8.67 -0.44 17.51
CA GLY A 129 8.02 0.83 17.82
C GLY A 129 8.35 1.96 16.83
N LYS A 130 8.61 1.65 15.56
CA LYS A 130 9.05 2.62 14.55
C LYS A 130 7.93 3.18 13.67
N GLY A 131 6.68 2.74 13.87
CA GLY A 131 5.49 3.24 13.20
C GLY A 131 5.13 2.50 11.91
N VAL A 132 3.96 2.85 11.37
CA VAL A 132 3.34 2.24 10.19
C VAL A 132 4.23 2.37 8.95
N ARG A 133 4.80 3.55 8.73
CA ARG A 133 5.70 3.83 7.60
C ARG A 133 6.91 2.88 7.61
N ALA A 134 7.57 2.72 8.75
CA ALA A 134 8.72 1.82 8.87
C ALA A 134 8.33 0.34 8.65
N ALA A 135 7.15 -0.08 9.13
CA ALA A 135 6.62 -1.42 8.89
C ALA A 135 6.45 -1.72 7.39
N SER A 136 6.01 -0.73 6.61
CA SER A 136 5.76 -0.84 5.17
C SER A 136 7.03 -1.07 4.35
N CYS A 137 8.23 -0.87 4.92
CA CYS A 137 9.50 -1.28 4.31
C CYS A 137 9.48 -2.76 3.91
N ARG A 138 8.86 -3.62 4.70
CA ARG A 138 8.78 -5.06 4.42
C ARG A 138 8.12 -5.33 3.08
N TYR A 139 6.97 -4.71 2.85
CA TYR A 139 6.26 -4.81 1.57
C TYR A 139 7.07 -4.24 0.41
N ALA A 140 7.60 -3.03 0.56
CA ALA A 140 8.40 -2.40 -0.47
C ALA A 140 9.62 -3.24 -0.87
N THR A 141 10.24 -3.91 0.11
CA THR A 141 11.35 -4.83 -0.12
C THR A 141 10.93 -6.07 -0.92
N VAL A 142 9.74 -6.63 -0.63
CA VAL A 142 9.19 -7.75 -1.41
C VAL A 142 8.88 -7.32 -2.84
N VAL A 143 8.23 -6.15 -3.05
CA VAL A 143 7.95 -5.64 -4.41
C VAL A 143 9.24 -5.47 -5.21
N HIS A 144 10.27 -4.90 -4.60
CA HIS A 144 11.58 -4.75 -5.27
C HIS A 144 12.19 -6.11 -5.62
N TRP A 145 12.14 -7.09 -4.72
CA TRP A 145 12.60 -8.45 -4.98
C TRP A 145 11.81 -9.10 -6.13
N VAL A 146 10.47 -9.01 -6.14
CA VAL A 146 9.64 -9.53 -7.24
C VAL A 146 10.00 -8.84 -8.55
N TYR A 147 10.17 -7.50 -8.57
CA TYR A 147 10.56 -6.76 -9.76
C TYR A 147 11.85 -7.29 -10.37
N GLN A 148 12.85 -7.63 -9.55
CA GLN A 148 14.11 -8.22 -10.04
C GLN A 148 13.90 -9.58 -10.71
N GLN A 149 12.83 -10.32 -10.36
CA GLN A 149 12.51 -11.61 -10.97
C GLN A 149 11.69 -11.48 -12.27
N THR A 150 11.10 -10.32 -12.56
CA THR A 150 10.17 -10.15 -13.70
C THR A 150 10.86 -10.08 -15.07
N ALA A 151 12.20 -10.07 -15.13
CA ALA A 151 12.97 -9.93 -16.38
C ALA A 151 12.53 -8.73 -17.26
N GLY A 152 12.09 -7.64 -16.61
CA GLY A 152 11.65 -6.41 -17.28
C GLY A 152 10.22 -6.46 -17.83
N LEU A 153 9.41 -7.43 -17.44
CA LEU A 153 7.96 -7.43 -17.70
C LEU A 153 7.26 -6.38 -16.82
N ALA A 154 6.00 -6.05 -17.16
CA ALA A 154 5.18 -5.18 -16.32
C ALA A 154 4.97 -5.81 -14.95
N LEU A 155 5.11 -5.00 -13.89
CA LEU A 155 4.79 -5.37 -12.52
C LEU A 155 3.63 -4.52 -12.03
N CYS A 156 2.62 -5.16 -11.45
CA CYS A 156 1.42 -4.51 -10.93
C CYS A 156 1.10 -5.03 -9.53
N ALA A 157 0.28 -4.30 -8.80
CA ALA A 157 -0.11 -4.70 -7.46
C ALA A 157 -1.59 -4.41 -7.21
N THR A 158 -2.24 -5.27 -6.45
CA THR A 158 -3.55 -5.04 -5.85
C THR A 158 -3.56 -5.47 -4.39
N GLY A 159 -4.35 -4.79 -3.58
CA GLY A 159 -4.49 -5.13 -2.17
C GLY A 159 -5.74 -4.54 -1.54
N ASN A 160 -6.40 -5.35 -0.70
CA ASN A 160 -7.61 -4.95 0.00
C ASN A 160 -7.28 -4.36 1.37
N SER A 161 -7.97 -3.31 1.79
CA SER A 161 -7.84 -2.73 3.15
C SER A 161 -6.38 -2.37 3.48
N ALA A 162 -5.80 -2.95 4.51
CA ALA A 162 -4.40 -2.77 4.88
C ALA A 162 -3.43 -3.22 3.76
N GLY A 163 -3.83 -4.14 2.87
CA GLY A 163 -3.08 -4.43 1.63
C GLY A 163 -2.99 -3.21 0.72
N GLY A 164 -4.07 -2.42 0.61
CA GLY A 164 -4.06 -1.11 -0.06
C GLY A 164 -3.21 -0.08 0.69
N GLN A 165 -3.20 -0.13 2.04
CA GLN A 165 -2.36 0.74 2.87
C GLN A 165 -0.88 0.58 2.55
N ILE A 166 -0.36 -0.65 2.58
CA ILE A 166 1.07 -0.91 2.35
C ILE A 166 1.49 -0.61 0.90
N ILE A 167 0.55 -0.72 -0.07
CA ILE A 167 0.77 -0.23 -1.44
C ILE A 167 0.93 1.29 -1.45
N GLY A 168 0.03 2.02 -0.79
CA GLY A 168 0.09 3.47 -0.66
C GLY A 168 1.37 3.96 0.00
N GLU A 169 1.75 3.36 1.13
CA GLU A 169 3.02 3.65 1.84
C GLU A 169 4.24 3.38 0.93
N GLY A 170 4.23 2.25 0.24
CA GLY A 170 5.30 1.88 -0.67
C GLY A 170 5.47 2.88 -1.83
N LEU A 171 4.37 3.38 -2.37
CA LEU A 171 4.36 4.44 -3.38
C LEU A 171 4.89 5.75 -2.81
N ALA A 172 4.35 6.19 -1.67
CA ALA A 172 4.63 7.49 -1.08
C ALA A 172 6.05 7.61 -0.51
N HIS A 173 6.58 6.55 0.09
CA HIS A 173 7.82 6.63 0.87
C HIS A 173 8.97 5.78 0.30
N TYR A 174 8.68 4.67 -0.38
CA TYR A 174 9.70 3.70 -0.81
C TYR A 174 9.92 3.63 -2.33
N GLY A 175 9.35 4.58 -3.08
CA GLY A 175 9.62 4.72 -4.51
C GLY A 175 9.03 3.63 -5.40
N LEU A 176 7.99 2.92 -4.97
CA LEU A 176 7.37 1.85 -5.75
C LEU A 176 6.79 2.33 -7.09
N GLY A 177 6.51 3.64 -7.24
CA GLY A 177 6.14 4.25 -8.53
C GLY A 177 7.19 4.11 -9.64
N ASN A 178 8.44 3.72 -9.30
CA ASN A 178 9.48 3.41 -10.27
C ASN A 178 9.39 1.96 -10.82
N TYR A 179 8.68 1.09 -10.13
CA TYR A 179 8.62 -0.35 -10.42
C TYR A 179 7.24 -0.79 -10.90
N LEU A 180 6.17 -0.24 -10.30
CA LEU A 180 4.79 -0.60 -10.60
C LEU A 180 4.29 0.13 -11.84
N ARG A 181 3.63 -0.59 -12.75
CA ARG A 181 2.90 -0.03 -13.89
C ARG A 181 1.45 0.28 -13.55
N PHE A 182 0.89 -0.51 -12.66
CA PHE A 182 -0.47 -0.32 -12.16
C PHE A 182 -0.53 -0.68 -10.68
N ALA A 183 -1.20 0.14 -9.89
CA ALA A 183 -1.46 -0.09 -8.48
C ALA A 183 -2.96 0.11 -8.22
N GLU A 184 -3.63 -0.92 -7.74
CA GLU A 184 -5.03 -0.88 -7.37
C GLU A 184 -5.18 -1.10 -5.86
N MET A 185 -5.78 -0.12 -5.21
CA MET A 185 -6.09 -0.19 -3.78
C MET A 185 -7.59 -0.40 -3.63
N THR A 186 -7.96 -1.57 -3.12
CA THR A 186 -9.36 -1.94 -2.92
C THR A 186 -9.74 -1.74 -1.46
N SER A 187 -10.82 -0.99 -1.18
CA SER A 187 -11.20 -0.52 0.17
C SER A 187 -10.00 -0.03 0.98
N GLY A 188 -9.20 0.84 0.37
CA GLY A 188 -7.95 1.34 0.97
C GLY A 188 -7.38 2.56 0.24
N PRO A 189 -6.33 3.16 0.85
CA PRO A 189 -5.75 2.88 2.16
C PRO A 189 -6.67 3.34 3.31
N PRO A 190 -6.87 2.49 4.34
CA PRO A 190 -7.78 2.84 5.44
C PRO A 190 -7.21 3.88 6.43
N ILE A 191 -5.91 4.13 6.39
CA ILE A 191 -5.20 5.09 7.24
C ILE A 191 -4.21 5.94 6.42
N SER A 192 -4.63 6.47 5.27
CA SER A 192 -3.79 7.40 4.48
C SER A 192 -3.33 8.60 5.31
N ARG A 193 -4.13 9.00 6.31
CA ARG A 193 -3.84 9.96 7.38
C ARG A 193 -3.96 9.23 8.71
N VAL A 194 -2.82 8.73 9.20
CA VAL A 194 -2.75 8.02 10.51
C VAL A 194 -3.19 8.94 11.64
N ASP A 195 -2.81 10.22 11.58
CA ASP A 195 -3.23 11.24 12.55
C ASP A 195 -4.75 11.36 12.62
N TYR A 196 -5.45 11.50 11.51
CA TYR A 196 -6.92 11.55 11.50
C TYR A 196 -7.53 10.20 11.92
N GLY A 197 -6.91 9.09 11.51
CA GLY A 197 -7.34 7.76 11.92
C GLY A 197 -7.33 7.57 13.44
N CYS A 198 -6.29 8.07 14.11
CA CYS A 198 -6.06 7.90 15.55
C CYS A 198 -6.64 9.01 16.43
N LEU A 199 -6.89 10.21 15.89
CA LEU A 199 -7.41 11.32 16.66
C LEU A 199 -8.93 11.44 16.63
N ASP A 200 -9.61 10.54 15.87
CA ASP A 200 -11.07 10.56 15.69
C ASP A 200 -11.56 11.95 15.25
N ASP A 201 -10.80 12.59 14.35
CA ASP A 201 -11.16 13.92 13.89
C ASP A 201 -12.41 13.85 13.01
N VAL A 202 -13.42 14.62 13.38
CA VAL A 202 -14.79 14.52 12.88
C VAL A 202 -14.86 14.66 11.37
N PRO A 203 -15.54 13.76 10.70
CA PRO A 203 -15.54 13.67 9.25
C PRO A 203 -16.27 14.84 8.60
N ARG A 204 -15.68 15.32 7.51
CA ARG A 204 -16.41 16.14 6.54
C ARG A 204 -16.94 15.22 5.45
N ALA A 205 -18.20 15.39 5.09
CA ALA A 205 -18.86 14.58 4.09
C ALA A 205 -18.08 14.57 2.77
N VAL A 206 -17.58 13.39 2.36
CA VAL A 206 -17.23 13.10 0.99
C VAL A 206 -18.20 12.01 0.56
N GLU A 207 -19.21 12.41 -0.18
CA GLU A 207 -20.20 11.49 -0.76
C GLU A 207 -19.55 10.79 -1.96
N TYR A 208 -18.84 9.69 -1.73
CA TYR A 208 -18.37 8.84 -2.81
C TYR A 208 -18.65 7.39 -2.47
N CYS A 209 -19.29 6.67 -3.39
CA CYS A 209 -19.57 5.24 -3.35
C CYS A 209 -20.57 4.83 -2.25
N SER A 210 -20.22 5.01 -0.96
CA SER A 210 -21.09 4.64 0.17
C SER A 210 -22.13 5.71 0.44
N GLY A 211 -23.37 5.26 0.77
CA GLY A 211 -24.40 6.11 1.36
C GLY A 211 -24.22 6.31 2.88
N ALA A 212 -23.24 5.66 3.50
CA ALA A 212 -22.95 5.78 4.91
C ALA A 212 -22.15 7.07 5.21
N ASP A 213 -22.46 7.72 6.32
CA ASP A 213 -21.69 8.85 6.84
C ASP A 213 -20.50 8.32 7.67
N VAL A 214 -19.46 7.86 6.97
CA VAL A 214 -18.27 7.26 7.58
C VAL A 214 -17.18 8.31 7.84
N GLY A 215 -16.49 8.17 8.97
CA GLY A 215 -15.43 9.06 9.41
C GLY A 215 -14.07 8.82 8.74
N MET A 216 -13.08 9.67 9.11
CA MET A 216 -11.67 9.41 8.86
C MET A 216 -11.07 8.51 9.95
N GLY A 217 -11.69 8.45 11.13
CA GLY A 217 -11.25 7.66 12.26
C GLY A 217 -11.38 6.15 12.00
N VAL A 218 -10.39 5.38 12.43
CA VAL A 218 -10.45 3.92 12.42
C VAL A 218 -11.28 3.42 13.60
N GLY A 219 -11.75 2.18 13.54
CA GLY A 219 -12.35 1.53 14.70
C GLY A 219 -11.33 1.33 15.84
N LEU A 220 -11.78 1.36 17.10
CA LEU A 220 -10.89 1.13 18.24
C LEU A 220 -10.21 -0.24 18.17
N THR A 221 -10.91 -1.26 17.69
CA THR A 221 -10.34 -2.60 17.47
C THR A 221 -9.22 -2.55 16.44
N ASP A 222 -9.42 -1.86 15.31
CA ASP A 222 -8.39 -1.74 14.27
C ASP A 222 -7.17 -0.94 14.78
N ALA A 223 -7.41 0.08 15.62
CA ALA A 223 -6.32 0.82 16.26
C ALA A 223 -5.47 -0.08 17.15
N ILE A 224 -6.10 -0.94 17.96
CA ILE A 224 -5.42 -1.87 18.87
C ILE A 224 -4.70 -2.99 18.07
N ASP A 225 -5.35 -3.54 17.08
CA ASP A 225 -4.89 -4.76 16.40
C ASP A 225 -3.84 -4.48 15.31
N PHE A 226 -3.91 -3.32 14.62
CA PHE A 226 -3.10 -3.05 13.43
C PHE A 226 -2.21 -1.81 13.51
N ILE A 227 -2.56 -0.81 14.34
CA ILE A 227 -1.79 0.43 14.42
C ILE A 227 -0.88 0.45 15.64
N ASP A 228 -1.43 0.21 16.83
CA ASP A 228 -0.67 0.21 18.07
C ASP A 228 0.54 -0.74 18.07
N PRO A 229 0.49 -1.94 17.45
CA PRO A 229 1.65 -2.84 17.38
C PRO A 229 2.86 -2.23 16.67
N THR A 230 2.67 -1.18 15.86
CA THR A 230 3.76 -0.49 15.16
C THR A 230 4.46 0.54 16.05
N TYR A 231 3.85 0.97 17.15
CA TYR A 231 4.36 2.01 18.05
C TYR A 231 4.89 1.43 19.38
N PRO A 232 5.63 2.22 20.19
CA PRO A 232 6.15 1.76 21.49
C PRO A 232 5.08 1.45 22.53
N GLY A 233 3.82 1.73 22.24
CA GLY A 233 2.69 1.51 23.14
C GLY A 233 1.36 1.77 22.45
N PRO A 234 0.25 1.76 23.18
CA PRO A 234 -1.10 1.92 22.64
C PRO A 234 -1.38 3.38 22.26
N TRP A 235 -0.57 3.95 21.38
CA TRP A 235 -0.61 5.38 21.06
C TRP A 235 -1.89 5.78 20.33
N CYS A 236 -2.31 4.98 19.34
CA CYS A 236 -3.49 5.25 18.54
C CYS A 236 -4.76 5.08 19.38
N SER A 237 -4.95 3.92 19.98
CA SER A 237 -6.12 3.63 20.81
C SER A 237 -6.23 4.55 22.03
N SER A 238 -5.10 4.90 22.67
CA SER A 238 -5.09 5.86 23.77
C SER A 238 -5.42 7.29 23.30
N SER A 239 -4.95 7.69 22.12
CA SER A 239 -5.29 9.00 21.55
C SER A 239 -6.79 9.11 21.25
N MET A 240 -7.39 8.05 20.68
CA MET A 240 -8.83 7.98 20.45
C MET A 240 -9.63 8.08 21.75
N GLN A 241 -9.27 7.28 22.77
CA GLN A 241 -10.00 7.24 24.05
C GLN A 241 -9.89 8.52 24.88
N ASN A 242 -8.76 9.22 24.79
CA ASN A 242 -8.44 10.37 25.63
C ASN A 242 -8.45 11.69 24.85
N HIS A 243 -8.78 11.68 23.54
CA HIS A 243 -8.66 12.83 22.62
C HIS A 243 -7.30 13.54 22.72
N SER A 244 -6.23 12.72 22.80
CA SER A 244 -4.87 13.20 23.03
C SER A 244 -4.12 13.41 21.72
N THR A 245 -3.60 14.62 21.51
CA THR A 245 -2.76 14.97 20.35
C THR A 245 -1.27 14.75 20.60
N LEU A 246 -0.88 14.05 21.68
CA LEU A 246 0.52 13.86 22.07
C LEU A 246 1.39 13.26 20.96
N HIS A 247 0.83 12.37 20.15
CA HIS A 247 1.53 11.63 19.09
C HIS A 247 1.17 12.11 17.68
N GLU A 248 0.42 13.20 17.53
CA GLU A 248 -0.09 13.71 16.26
C GLU A 248 1.01 13.90 15.19
N GLN A 249 2.14 14.48 15.58
CA GLN A 249 3.25 14.70 14.63
C GLN A 249 3.87 13.40 14.11
N GLN A 250 3.97 12.35 14.95
CA GLN A 250 4.45 11.06 14.51
C GLN A 250 3.43 10.38 13.60
N PHE A 251 2.14 10.44 13.95
CA PHE A 251 1.08 9.91 13.09
C PHE A 251 1.05 10.60 11.72
N LEU A 252 1.19 11.93 11.71
CA LEU A 252 1.28 12.68 10.45
C LEU A 252 2.53 12.27 9.64
N PHE A 253 3.67 12.08 10.29
CA PHE A 253 4.90 11.64 9.64
C PHE A 253 4.76 10.23 9.03
N ASP A 254 4.02 9.34 9.69
CA ASP A 254 3.75 7.98 9.25
C ASP A 254 2.58 7.88 8.24
N SER A 255 1.96 9.00 7.89
CA SER A 255 0.84 9.04 6.94
C SER A 255 1.32 8.96 5.48
N VAL A 256 0.56 8.29 4.63
CA VAL A 256 0.80 8.22 3.18
C VAL A 256 0.86 9.64 2.56
N THR A 257 0.10 10.58 3.13
CA THR A 257 0.06 11.99 2.73
C THR A 257 0.89 12.90 3.65
N SER A 258 1.97 12.37 4.24
CA SER A 258 2.89 13.19 5.05
C SER A 258 3.52 14.31 4.23
N PRO A 259 4.03 15.39 4.88
CA PRO A 259 4.63 16.52 4.17
C PRO A 259 5.85 16.19 3.30
N ASP A 260 6.53 15.07 3.58
CA ASP A 260 7.69 14.58 2.84
C ASP A 260 7.35 13.43 1.87
N ALA A 261 6.07 13.05 1.75
CA ALA A 261 5.63 12.00 0.84
C ALA A 261 5.84 12.39 -0.63
N VAL A 262 6.25 11.43 -1.44
CA VAL A 262 6.23 11.56 -2.90
C VAL A 262 4.83 11.21 -3.40
N LEU A 263 4.16 12.18 -3.99
CA LEU A 263 2.76 12.06 -4.45
C LEU A 263 2.63 12.22 -5.98
N SER A 264 3.72 11.99 -6.71
CA SER A 264 3.76 12.01 -8.17
C SER A 264 4.35 10.71 -8.70
N TYR A 265 3.56 9.94 -9.45
CA TYR A 265 3.90 8.60 -9.95
C TYR A 265 3.71 8.52 -11.47
N PRO A 266 4.50 9.25 -12.28
CA PRO A 266 4.21 9.43 -13.71
C PRO A 266 4.21 8.13 -14.53
N ASN A 267 4.81 7.07 -14.01
CA ASN A 267 4.92 5.77 -14.67
C ASN A 267 3.92 4.72 -14.13
N THR A 268 3.13 5.07 -13.11
CA THR A 268 2.20 4.16 -12.44
C THR A 268 0.77 4.66 -12.61
N LYS A 269 -0.09 3.88 -13.24
CA LYS A 269 -1.54 4.13 -13.18
C LYS A 269 -2.05 3.72 -11.80
N ILE A 270 -2.87 4.56 -11.18
CA ILE A 270 -3.41 4.31 -9.85
C ILE A 270 -4.94 4.26 -9.92
N ARG A 271 -5.50 3.23 -9.30
CA ARG A 271 -6.93 3.02 -9.15
C ARG A 271 -7.29 2.79 -7.69
N PHE A 272 -8.40 3.37 -7.29
CA PHE A 272 -9.08 3.09 -6.03
C PHE A 272 -10.42 2.44 -6.36
N LEU A 273 -10.73 1.33 -5.71
CA LEU A 273 -12.00 0.63 -5.87
C LEU A 273 -12.62 0.43 -4.48
N PHE A 274 -13.87 0.85 -4.31
CA PHE A 274 -14.55 0.80 -3.02
C PHE A 274 -15.85 0.01 -3.11
N GLY A 275 -16.27 -0.55 -1.98
CA GLY A 275 -17.59 -1.18 -1.83
C GLY A 275 -18.66 -0.14 -1.47
N GLY A 276 -19.82 -0.20 -2.11
CA GLY A 276 -20.94 0.70 -1.80
C GLY A 276 -21.56 0.46 -0.41
N LEU A 277 -21.31 -0.71 0.16
CA LEU A 277 -21.73 -1.09 1.52
C LEU A 277 -20.56 -1.03 2.53
N ASP A 278 -19.40 -0.47 2.14
CA ASP A 278 -18.28 -0.26 3.04
C ASP A 278 -18.60 0.86 4.03
N ASP A 279 -18.66 0.52 5.31
CA ASP A 279 -18.97 1.41 6.43
C ASP A 279 -17.73 1.79 7.25
N THR A 280 -16.52 1.52 6.72
CA THR A 280 -15.24 1.85 7.36
C THR A 280 -14.67 3.21 6.90
N SER A 281 -13.60 3.64 7.54
CA SER A 281 -12.84 4.85 7.13
C SER A 281 -12.18 4.75 5.75
N ALA A 282 -12.09 3.55 5.17
CA ALA A 282 -11.31 3.27 3.97
C ALA A 282 -11.69 4.14 2.77
N ILE A 283 -12.99 4.41 2.56
CA ILE A 283 -13.44 5.26 1.46
C ILE A 283 -12.90 6.69 1.63
N ARG A 284 -13.07 7.29 2.80
CA ARG A 284 -12.64 8.67 3.04
C ARG A 284 -11.14 8.80 3.04
N GLN A 285 -10.45 7.89 3.67
CA GLN A 285 -9.01 7.83 3.71
C GLN A 285 -8.43 7.64 2.30
N GLY A 286 -9.01 6.72 1.51
CA GLY A 286 -8.60 6.49 0.13
C GLY A 286 -8.87 7.67 -0.79
N VAL A 287 -10.03 8.34 -0.67
CA VAL A 287 -10.35 9.57 -1.41
C VAL A 287 -9.44 10.72 -0.99
N ASN A 288 -9.11 10.82 0.30
CA ASN A 288 -8.12 11.79 0.77
C ASN A 288 -6.77 11.57 0.09
N TYR A 289 -6.24 10.35 0.08
CA TYR A 289 -4.98 10.06 -0.62
C TYR A 289 -5.08 10.38 -2.11
N GLN A 290 -6.15 9.92 -2.76
CA GLN A 290 -6.40 10.18 -4.18
C GLN A 290 -6.33 11.68 -4.53
N SER A 291 -6.89 12.54 -3.69
CA SER A 291 -6.91 13.98 -3.92
C SER A 291 -5.55 14.67 -3.83
N HIS A 292 -4.54 14.01 -3.24
CA HIS A 292 -3.17 14.51 -3.12
C HIS A 292 -2.25 14.00 -4.24
N ILE A 293 -2.67 13.00 -5.02
CA ILE A 293 -1.86 12.46 -6.11
C ILE A 293 -1.86 13.43 -7.30
N ALA A 294 -0.67 13.78 -7.78
CA ALA A 294 -0.49 14.83 -8.79
C ALA A 294 -0.99 14.45 -10.20
N GLN A 295 -0.95 13.16 -10.57
CA GLN A 295 -1.44 12.70 -11.86
C GLN A 295 -2.88 12.20 -11.77
N PRO A 296 -3.59 12.08 -12.91
CA PRO A 296 -4.93 11.51 -12.94
C PRO A 296 -4.96 10.09 -12.38
N THR A 297 -5.92 9.83 -11.51
CA THR A 297 -6.23 8.53 -10.93
C THR A 297 -7.66 8.14 -11.28
N THR A 298 -8.02 6.88 -11.08
CA THR A 298 -9.40 6.43 -11.27
C THR A 298 -10.01 5.98 -9.95
N LEU A 299 -11.28 6.37 -9.76
CA LEU A 299 -12.12 5.90 -8.67
C LEU A 299 -13.18 4.95 -9.24
N GLY A 300 -13.41 3.83 -8.57
CA GLY A 300 -14.46 2.88 -8.89
C GLY A 300 -15.29 2.51 -7.66
N CYS A 301 -16.53 2.10 -7.89
CA CYS A 301 -17.47 1.68 -6.85
C CYS A 301 -18.21 0.41 -7.28
N VAL A 302 -18.20 -0.60 -6.42
CA VAL A 302 -19.04 -1.81 -6.56
C VAL A 302 -20.17 -1.72 -5.54
N GLN A 303 -21.37 -1.40 -5.99
CA GLN A 303 -22.48 -0.96 -5.14
C GLN A 303 -22.88 -1.94 -4.03
N ASP A 304 -22.88 -3.24 -4.33
CA ASP A 304 -23.31 -4.27 -3.41
C ASP A 304 -22.16 -4.96 -2.64
N ALA A 305 -20.94 -4.44 -2.78
CA ALA A 305 -19.76 -4.96 -2.07
C ALA A 305 -19.55 -4.24 -0.73
N THR A 306 -19.12 -5.00 0.27
CA THR A 306 -18.70 -4.51 1.58
C THR A 306 -17.21 -4.12 1.58
N HIS A 307 -16.62 -3.91 2.75
CA HIS A 307 -15.19 -3.61 2.91
C HIS A 307 -14.25 -4.65 2.29
N SER A 308 -14.58 -5.94 2.41
CA SER A 308 -13.79 -7.01 1.78
C SER A 308 -14.24 -7.22 0.33
N LEU A 309 -13.77 -6.39 -0.60
CA LEU A 309 -14.19 -6.49 -2.00
C LEU A 309 -13.98 -7.88 -2.62
N PRO A 310 -12.86 -8.60 -2.37
CA PRO A 310 -12.67 -9.94 -2.94
C PRO A 310 -13.66 -11.00 -2.42
N ASP A 311 -14.52 -10.66 -1.45
CA ASP A 311 -15.60 -11.52 -0.98
C ASP A 311 -16.92 -11.33 -1.76
N ALA A 312 -16.98 -10.38 -2.69
CA ALA A 312 -18.09 -10.17 -3.62
C ALA A 312 -17.64 -10.56 -5.04
N LEU A 313 -18.46 -11.40 -5.72
CA LEU A 313 -18.09 -11.93 -7.05
C LEU A 313 -17.87 -10.81 -8.08
N ASP A 314 -18.78 -9.84 -8.13
CA ASP A 314 -18.69 -8.73 -9.09
C ASP A 314 -17.46 -7.86 -8.85
N ALA A 315 -17.08 -7.67 -7.58
CA ALA A 315 -15.86 -6.95 -7.21
C ALA A 315 -14.61 -7.77 -7.58
N ALA A 316 -14.58 -9.06 -7.30
CA ALA A 316 -13.50 -9.97 -7.66
C ALA A 316 -13.25 -9.98 -9.18
N GLN A 317 -14.32 -10.04 -9.99
CA GLN A 317 -14.25 -9.97 -11.45
C GLN A 317 -13.79 -8.58 -11.93
N THR A 318 -14.25 -7.50 -11.29
CA THR A 318 -13.82 -6.14 -11.60
C THR A 318 -12.33 -5.98 -11.35
N ILE A 319 -11.81 -6.43 -10.21
CA ILE A 319 -10.38 -6.40 -9.87
C ILE A 319 -9.56 -7.16 -10.91
N ALA A 320 -9.96 -8.38 -11.26
CA ALA A 320 -9.26 -9.16 -12.29
C ALA A 320 -9.23 -8.44 -13.64
N ALA A 321 -10.38 -7.90 -14.09
CA ALA A 321 -10.49 -7.16 -15.34
C ALA A 321 -9.62 -5.89 -15.35
N ASP A 322 -9.59 -5.13 -14.25
CA ASP A 322 -8.78 -3.93 -14.12
C ASP A 322 -7.28 -4.26 -14.17
N LEU A 323 -6.85 -5.31 -13.49
CA LEU A 323 -5.47 -5.79 -13.52
C LEU A 323 -5.06 -6.19 -14.95
N VAL A 324 -5.87 -7.00 -15.63
CA VAL A 324 -5.60 -7.46 -17.00
C VAL A 324 -5.57 -6.28 -17.99
N ALA A 325 -6.48 -5.33 -17.83
CA ALA A 325 -6.57 -4.17 -18.72
C ALA A 325 -5.44 -3.14 -18.53
N ASN A 326 -4.81 -3.07 -17.36
CA ASN A 326 -3.86 -2.02 -17.04
C ASN A 326 -2.42 -2.52 -16.77
N CYS A 327 -2.21 -3.82 -16.52
CA CYS A 327 -0.90 -4.39 -16.24
C CYS A 327 -0.15 -4.76 -17.53
N HIS A 328 0.11 -3.77 -18.38
CA HIS A 328 0.89 -3.95 -19.60
C HIS A 328 1.96 -2.85 -19.74
N LYS A 329 2.96 -3.08 -20.63
CA LYS A 329 4.04 -2.12 -20.90
C LYS A 329 3.54 -0.88 -21.63
#